data_cf85e18011ce174edeb286fd4bd93feb
#
_entry.id   cf85e18011ce174edeb286fd4bd93feb
#
_cell.length_a   1.000
_cell.length_b   1.000
_cell.length_c   1.000
_cell.angle_alpha   90.00
_cell.angle_beta   90.00
_cell.angle_gamma   90.00
#
_symmetry.space_group_name_H-M   'P 1'
#
loop_
_entity.id
_entity.type
_entity.pdbx_description
1 polymer ?
#
loop_
_entity_poly.entity_id
_entity_poly.type
_entity_poly.pdbx_seq_one_letter_code
_entity_poly.pdbx_strand_id
1 'polypeptide(L)'
;MKLRYLAVLLSVMSSSSMAFDLTTPQANNTDKLVWTGHLSPDTDTVTSAIAAAYIYGGTAAVPEDINPESRFVLKYCKTAAPKLLKDVPAKQFGLVDFNQQTQLHQSVDEKNIVTIVDHHAIGGNPVNMTQVASIDIRPWGSAATILANHAETHGITLPANIACTTLGGILSDTMVFRSPTTTEYDRSYAEKLAKVAGIKDLNAFGERMLEAKSDLSHVSAADILTLDYKNFAYGGKKVGIGVAETITAQQLLDRKPEFIAAMKAYKKEAGLDHLFFSVIDTKNKHANLLWIDNADQKIANAAFKGKASEQWLVLEGVTSRKRQIGPAIQKAVEAK
;
A
#
# COMPACT_ATOMS: atom_id res chain seq x y z
N MET A 1 -42.64 68.41 13.54
CA MET A 1 -42.14 67.07 13.90
C MET A 1 -41.70 66.40 12.62
N LYS A 2 -40.37 66.31 12.33
CA LYS A 2 -39.83 65.67 11.14
C LYS A 2 -39.23 64.29 11.55
N LEU A 3 -39.92 63.24 11.16
CA LEU A 3 -39.45 61.86 11.39
C LEU A 3 -38.27 61.58 10.42
N ARG A 4 -37.10 61.31 10.97
CA ARG A 4 -35.91 60.82 10.20
C ARG A 4 -35.94 59.30 10.21
N TYR A 5 -36.17 58.67 9.05
CA TYR A 5 -35.98 57.24 8.85
C TYR A 5 -34.49 56.96 8.73
N LEU A 6 -33.94 56.22 9.67
CA LEU A 6 -32.59 55.68 9.61
C LEU A 6 -32.65 54.35 8.86
N ALA A 7 -32.24 54.34 7.59
CA ALA A 7 -32.11 53.09 6.85
C ALA A 7 -30.83 52.38 7.28
N VAL A 8 -30.98 51.28 8.01
CA VAL A 8 -29.88 50.35 8.31
C VAL A 8 -29.69 49.45 7.10
N LEU A 9 -28.63 49.68 6.31
CA LEU A 9 -28.18 48.77 5.29
C LEU A 9 -27.50 47.58 5.98
N LEU A 10 -28.21 46.44 6.14
CA LEU A 10 -27.57 45.15 6.41
C LEU A 10 -26.87 44.72 5.13
N SER A 11 -25.54 44.86 5.09
CA SER A 11 -24.72 44.17 4.09
C SER A 11 -24.67 42.68 4.47
N VAL A 12 -25.49 41.88 3.83
CA VAL A 12 -25.35 40.43 3.83
C VAL A 12 -24.08 40.13 3.02
N MET A 13 -22.97 39.95 3.72
CA MET A 13 -21.81 39.30 3.10
C MET A 13 -22.17 37.82 2.84
N SER A 14 -22.70 37.53 1.66
CA SER A 14 -22.77 36.17 1.16
C SER A 14 -21.35 35.72 0.93
N SER A 15 -20.77 34.98 1.87
CA SER A 15 -19.58 34.20 1.62
C SER A 15 -19.96 33.10 0.61
N SER A 16 -19.84 33.40 -0.67
CA SER A 16 -19.85 32.38 -1.72
C SER A 16 -18.66 31.48 -1.41
N SER A 17 -18.91 30.30 -0.85
CA SER A 17 -17.88 29.28 -0.79
C SER A 17 -17.55 28.89 -2.23
N MET A 18 -16.43 29.39 -2.74
CA MET A 18 -15.93 28.93 -4.04
C MET A 18 -15.67 27.43 -3.94
N ALA A 19 -16.04 26.70 -5.00
CA ALA A 19 -15.72 25.28 -5.11
C ALA A 19 -14.19 25.10 -5.02
N PHE A 20 -13.75 23.97 -4.46
CA PHE A 20 -12.33 23.65 -4.41
C PHE A 20 -11.79 23.52 -5.84
N ASP A 21 -10.64 24.11 -6.11
CA ASP A 21 -10.04 24.16 -7.43
C ASP A 21 -8.55 23.78 -7.39
N LEU A 22 -8.19 22.71 -8.09
CA LEU A 22 -6.80 22.24 -8.23
C LEU A 22 -5.93 23.20 -9.03
N THR A 23 -6.52 24.11 -9.83
CA THR A 23 -5.75 25.03 -10.67
C THR A 23 -5.33 26.32 -9.95
N THR A 24 -5.93 26.60 -8.79
CA THR A 24 -5.69 27.83 -8.00
C THR A 24 -5.48 27.52 -6.53
N PRO A 25 -4.38 26.85 -6.13
CA PRO A 25 -4.17 26.37 -4.77
C PRO A 25 -4.35 27.42 -3.67
N GLN A 26 -3.88 28.66 -3.92
CA GLN A 26 -3.92 29.76 -2.95
C GLN A 26 -5.33 30.35 -2.72
N ALA A 27 -6.29 30.06 -3.60
CA ALA A 27 -7.66 30.57 -3.50
C ALA A 27 -8.57 29.65 -2.66
N ASN A 28 -8.11 28.44 -2.34
CA ASN A 28 -8.90 27.45 -1.61
C ASN A 28 -8.99 27.74 -0.11
N ASN A 29 -10.20 27.61 0.45
CA ASN A 29 -10.38 27.57 1.90
C ASN A 29 -10.14 26.15 2.40
N THR A 30 -9.02 25.92 3.07
CA THR A 30 -8.54 24.60 3.45
C THR A 30 -8.55 24.33 4.96
N ASP A 31 -9.11 25.22 5.78
CA ASP A 31 -9.09 25.12 7.25
C ASP A 31 -9.61 23.79 7.80
N LYS A 32 -10.49 23.12 7.05
CA LYS A 32 -11.12 21.85 7.42
C LYS A 32 -11.03 20.79 6.33
N LEU A 33 -10.14 20.98 5.38
CA LEU A 33 -9.86 20.01 4.33
C LEU A 33 -8.93 18.93 4.88
N VAL A 34 -9.30 17.68 4.65
CA VAL A 34 -8.48 16.50 4.96
C VAL A 34 -8.20 15.74 3.68
N TRP A 35 -6.93 15.54 3.39
CA TRP A 35 -6.46 14.69 2.31
C TRP A 35 -6.29 13.27 2.82
N THR A 36 -6.93 12.32 2.14
CA THR A 36 -6.88 10.91 2.51
C THR A 36 -6.92 10.02 1.28
N GLY A 37 -6.38 8.81 1.40
CA GLY A 37 -6.41 7.80 0.34
C GLY A 37 -7.26 6.59 0.72
N HIS A 38 -6.99 5.47 0.06
CA HIS A 38 -7.77 4.25 0.14
C HIS A 38 -7.56 3.45 1.43
N LEU A 39 -8.52 2.56 1.75
CA LEU A 39 -8.38 1.51 2.78
C LEU A 39 -7.14 0.67 2.50
N SER A 40 -6.51 0.15 3.58
CA SER A 40 -5.22 -0.54 3.50
C SER A 40 -4.16 0.32 2.80
N PRO A 41 -3.85 1.52 3.35
CA PRO A 41 -3.08 2.55 2.68
C PRO A 41 -1.67 2.05 2.33
N ASP A 42 -1.32 2.13 1.08
CA ASP A 42 0.02 1.86 0.61
C ASP A 42 0.91 3.12 0.65
N THR A 43 2.11 3.04 0.11
CA THR A 43 3.06 4.14 0.20
C THR A 43 2.69 5.31 -0.71
N ASP A 44 2.11 5.06 -1.90
CA ASP A 44 1.65 6.16 -2.74
C ASP A 44 0.50 6.92 -2.10
N THR A 45 -0.51 6.21 -1.58
CA THR A 45 -1.62 6.77 -0.79
C THR A 45 -1.13 7.69 0.35
N VAL A 46 -0.20 7.19 1.19
CA VAL A 46 0.30 7.94 2.35
C VAL A 46 1.07 9.19 1.93
N THR A 47 1.97 9.03 0.98
CA THR A 47 2.84 10.12 0.54
C THR A 47 2.10 11.17 -0.29
N SER A 48 1.12 10.74 -1.09
CA SER A 48 0.25 11.61 -1.86
C SER A 48 -0.65 12.46 -0.97
N ALA A 49 -1.20 11.90 0.11
CA ALA A 49 -1.95 12.71 1.08
C ALA A 49 -1.09 13.81 1.71
N ILE A 50 0.17 13.51 2.05
CA ILE A 50 1.13 14.48 2.58
C ILE A 50 1.50 15.55 1.54
N ALA A 51 1.79 15.14 0.31
CA ALA A 51 2.12 16.06 -0.78
C ALA A 51 0.95 17.00 -1.11
N ALA A 52 -0.27 16.46 -1.21
CA ALA A 52 -1.47 17.24 -1.47
C ALA A 52 -1.75 18.26 -0.36
N ALA A 53 -1.63 17.86 0.91
CA ALA A 53 -1.77 18.75 2.05
C ALA A 53 -0.73 19.88 2.06
N TYR A 54 0.50 19.59 1.61
CA TYR A 54 1.53 20.62 1.47
C TYR A 54 1.21 21.61 0.34
N ILE A 55 0.80 21.08 -0.84
CA ILE A 55 0.56 21.90 -2.05
C ILE A 55 -0.69 22.75 -1.91
N TYR A 56 -1.76 22.19 -1.38
CA TYR A 56 -3.09 22.80 -1.37
C TYR A 56 -3.53 23.28 0.02
N GLY A 57 -2.77 23.02 1.06
CA GLY A 57 -3.20 23.22 2.44
C GLY A 57 -4.11 22.11 2.95
N GLY A 58 -4.55 22.23 4.20
CA GLY A 58 -5.31 21.21 4.89
C GLY A 58 -4.44 20.23 5.69
N THR A 59 -4.97 19.06 5.99
CA THR A 59 -4.32 18.07 6.84
C THR A 59 -4.28 16.72 6.12
N ALA A 60 -3.11 16.07 6.09
CA ALA A 60 -2.99 14.69 5.65
C ALA A 60 -3.49 13.74 6.75
N ALA A 61 -4.31 12.76 6.40
CA ALA A 61 -4.75 11.69 7.28
C ALA A 61 -4.79 10.36 6.53
N VAL A 62 -4.72 9.27 7.27
CA VAL A 62 -4.80 7.91 6.72
C VAL A 62 -5.98 7.16 7.33
N PRO A 63 -6.67 6.32 6.55
CA PRO A 63 -7.84 5.60 7.03
C PRO A 63 -7.49 4.56 8.11
N GLU A 64 -6.32 3.94 8.00
CA GLU A 64 -5.83 2.85 8.83
C GLU A 64 -4.33 2.99 9.10
N ASP A 65 -3.77 2.08 9.89
CA ASP A 65 -2.34 2.04 10.17
C ASP A 65 -1.52 1.86 8.88
N ILE A 66 -0.44 2.63 8.76
CA ILE A 66 0.44 2.60 7.60
C ILE A 66 1.33 1.35 7.61
N ASN A 67 1.67 0.88 6.42
CA ASN A 67 2.49 -0.31 6.21
C ASN A 67 4.00 -0.08 6.54
N PRO A 68 4.83 -1.13 6.62
CA PRO A 68 6.26 -1.00 6.94
C PRO A 68 7.04 -0.16 5.92
N GLU A 69 6.74 -0.24 4.63
CA GLU A 69 7.36 0.57 3.59
C GLU A 69 7.10 2.06 3.81
N SER A 70 5.86 2.44 4.06
CA SER A 70 5.47 3.83 4.36
C SER A 70 6.19 4.33 5.62
N ARG A 71 6.26 3.51 6.69
CA ARG A 71 7.01 3.86 7.91
C ARG A 71 8.49 4.10 7.62
N PHE A 72 9.10 3.26 6.79
CA PHE A 72 10.48 3.42 6.37
C PHE A 72 10.69 4.74 5.61
N VAL A 73 9.85 5.04 4.62
CA VAL A 73 9.92 6.27 3.83
C VAL A 73 9.79 7.50 4.73
N LEU A 74 8.78 7.56 5.58
CA LEU A 74 8.56 8.70 6.47
C LEU A 74 9.73 8.90 7.43
N LYS A 75 10.25 7.84 8.01
CA LYS A 75 11.44 7.89 8.90
C LYS A 75 12.69 8.37 8.16
N TYR A 76 12.95 7.82 6.98
CA TYR A 76 14.09 8.18 6.15
C TYR A 76 14.03 9.65 5.72
N CYS A 77 12.87 10.10 5.27
CA CYS A 77 12.61 11.46 4.82
C CYS A 77 12.40 12.46 5.96
N LYS A 78 12.43 12.02 7.23
CA LYS A 78 12.19 12.87 8.41
C LYS A 78 10.85 13.61 8.34
N THR A 79 9.82 12.94 7.84
CA THR A 79 8.45 13.46 7.74
C THR A 79 7.58 12.80 8.80
N ALA A 80 6.75 13.59 9.47
CA ALA A 80 5.82 13.07 10.48
C ALA A 80 4.76 12.18 9.81
N ALA A 81 4.39 11.08 10.46
CA ALA A 81 3.30 10.25 10.00
C ALA A 81 1.95 10.99 10.08
N PRO A 82 1.07 10.85 9.09
CA PRO A 82 -0.28 11.37 9.17
C PRO A 82 -1.04 10.76 10.36
N LYS A 83 -1.99 11.51 10.89
CA LYS A 83 -2.92 10.99 11.91
C LYS A 83 -3.91 10.02 11.28
N LEU A 84 -4.51 9.17 12.10
CA LEU A 84 -5.66 8.39 11.66
C LEU A 84 -6.83 9.31 11.34
N LEU A 85 -7.57 9.00 10.29
CA LEU A 85 -8.70 9.80 9.80
C LEU A 85 -9.74 10.03 10.90
N LYS A 86 -9.99 9.04 11.75
CA LYS A 86 -10.91 9.15 12.90
C LYS A 86 -10.51 10.21 13.94
N ASP A 87 -9.22 10.57 13.98
CA ASP A 87 -8.66 11.51 14.98
C ASP A 87 -8.54 12.95 14.42
N VAL A 88 -8.99 13.17 13.17
CA VAL A 88 -8.92 14.48 12.51
C VAL A 88 -10.32 15.01 12.22
N PRO A 89 -10.70 16.18 12.77
CA PRO A 89 -11.97 16.79 12.44
C PRO A 89 -11.95 17.28 10.99
N ALA A 90 -12.79 16.68 10.14
CA ALA A 90 -12.90 17.02 8.73
C ALA A 90 -14.29 17.58 8.41
N LYS A 91 -14.35 18.57 7.50
CA LYS A 91 -15.60 19.02 6.88
C LYS A 91 -15.60 18.81 5.38
N GLN A 92 -14.42 18.71 4.78
CA GLN A 92 -14.22 18.46 3.36
C GLN A 92 -13.09 17.45 3.18
N PHE A 93 -13.17 16.66 2.13
CA PHE A 93 -12.19 15.65 1.81
C PHE A 93 -11.61 15.85 0.40
N GLY A 94 -10.29 15.80 0.30
CA GLY A 94 -9.58 15.55 -0.93
C GLY A 94 -9.15 14.08 -0.96
N LEU A 95 -9.49 13.38 -2.01
CA LEU A 95 -9.08 11.99 -2.20
C LEU A 95 -7.82 11.91 -3.04
N VAL A 96 -6.93 11.01 -2.68
CA VAL A 96 -5.72 10.70 -3.45
C VAL A 96 -5.62 9.22 -3.67
N ASP A 97 -5.14 8.82 -4.87
CA ASP A 97 -4.74 7.46 -5.19
C ASP A 97 -5.87 6.43 -5.25
N PHE A 98 -7.10 6.85 -5.36
CA PHE A 98 -8.25 5.99 -5.63
C PHE A 98 -9.48 6.80 -6.04
N ASN A 99 -10.44 6.08 -6.68
CA ASN A 99 -11.73 6.66 -7.08
C ASN A 99 -12.93 5.70 -6.88
N GLN A 100 -12.76 4.58 -6.13
CA GLN A 100 -13.79 3.56 -5.97
C GLN A 100 -14.41 3.58 -4.57
N GLN A 101 -15.76 3.44 -4.47
CA GLN A 101 -16.50 3.40 -3.20
C GLN A 101 -16.04 2.26 -2.28
N THR A 102 -15.66 1.11 -2.85
CA THR A 102 -15.20 -0.06 -2.07
C THR A 102 -13.89 0.17 -1.32
N GLN A 103 -13.15 1.22 -1.70
CA GLN A 103 -11.90 1.63 -1.09
C GLN A 103 -12.05 2.83 -0.16
N LEU A 104 -13.26 3.42 -0.10
CA LEU A 104 -13.54 4.59 0.71
C LEU A 104 -13.76 4.21 2.17
N HIS A 105 -13.09 4.90 3.09
CA HIS A 105 -13.29 4.69 4.52
C HIS A 105 -14.69 5.17 4.95
N GLN A 106 -15.37 4.40 5.79
CA GLN A 106 -16.76 4.64 6.21
C GLN A 106 -17.03 6.00 6.89
N SER A 107 -16.00 6.66 7.41
CA SER A 107 -16.12 7.99 8.02
C SER A 107 -16.13 9.13 7.01
N VAL A 108 -15.87 8.86 5.74
CA VAL A 108 -15.90 9.87 4.67
C VAL A 108 -17.29 9.92 4.06
N ASP A 109 -18.00 11.03 4.28
CA ASP A 109 -19.26 11.28 3.58
C ASP A 109 -18.96 11.81 2.17
N GLU A 110 -19.42 11.11 1.15
CA GLU A 110 -19.23 11.45 -0.27
C GLU A 110 -19.69 12.86 -0.62
N LYS A 111 -20.70 13.41 0.11
CA LYS A 111 -21.20 14.78 -0.04
C LYS A 111 -20.13 15.83 0.29
N ASN A 112 -19.13 15.46 1.07
CA ASN A 112 -18.07 16.34 1.51
C ASN A 112 -16.77 16.17 0.71
N ILE A 113 -16.76 15.31 -0.33
CA ILE A 113 -15.61 15.16 -1.20
C ILE A 113 -15.60 16.32 -2.20
N VAL A 114 -14.50 17.06 -2.23
CA VAL A 114 -14.34 18.26 -3.06
C VAL A 114 -13.36 18.09 -4.20
N THR A 115 -12.51 17.06 -4.15
CA THR A 115 -11.48 16.82 -5.16
C THR A 115 -10.97 15.38 -5.14
N ILE A 116 -10.47 14.92 -6.29
CA ILE A 116 -9.78 13.63 -6.46
C ILE A 116 -8.53 13.86 -7.30
N VAL A 117 -7.40 13.33 -6.85
CA VAL A 117 -6.14 13.21 -7.63
C VAL A 117 -5.75 11.74 -7.66
N ASP A 118 -5.77 11.13 -8.85
CA ASP A 118 -5.65 9.68 -8.97
C ASP A 118 -4.99 9.25 -10.27
N HIS A 119 -4.53 8.01 -10.35
CA HIS A 119 -3.93 7.41 -11.54
C HIS A 119 -4.60 6.09 -11.95
N HIS A 120 -5.64 5.68 -11.24
CA HIS A 120 -6.40 4.47 -11.52
C HIS A 120 -7.50 4.69 -12.54
N ALA A 121 -7.86 3.63 -13.26
CA ALA A 121 -9.00 3.68 -14.16
C ALA A 121 -10.32 3.93 -13.42
N ILE A 122 -11.19 4.73 -13.99
CA ILE A 122 -12.56 4.90 -13.51
C ILE A 122 -13.39 3.73 -14.02
N GLY A 123 -13.88 2.90 -13.11
CA GLY A 123 -14.68 1.73 -13.47
C GLY A 123 -15.43 1.16 -12.26
N GLY A 124 -16.28 0.17 -12.50
CA GLY A 124 -17.01 -0.52 -11.45
C GLY A 124 -17.98 0.41 -10.68
N ASN A 125 -17.63 0.76 -9.45
CA ASN A 125 -18.45 1.59 -8.56
C ASN A 125 -17.65 2.84 -8.10
N PRO A 126 -17.56 3.88 -8.92
CA PRO A 126 -16.79 5.09 -8.58
C PRO A 126 -17.45 5.84 -7.43
N VAL A 127 -16.65 6.63 -6.72
CA VAL A 127 -17.12 7.55 -5.67
C VAL A 127 -18.15 8.50 -6.25
N ASN A 128 -19.31 8.63 -5.57
CA ASN A 128 -20.42 9.45 -6.02
C ASN A 128 -20.32 10.88 -5.45
N MET A 129 -19.82 11.80 -6.25
CA MET A 129 -19.69 13.21 -5.85
C MET A 129 -20.98 13.97 -6.14
N THR A 130 -21.56 14.56 -5.12
CA THR A 130 -22.85 15.28 -5.24
C THR A 130 -22.69 16.79 -5.48
N GLN A 131 -21.46 17.26 -5.54
CA GLN A 131 -21.14 18.67 -5.79
C GLN A 131 -20.12 18.81 -6.92
N VAL A 132 -20.00 20.03 -7.46
CA VAL A 132 -18.95 20.33 -8.44
C VAL A 132 -17.60 20.16 -7.77
N ALA A 133 -16.73 19.39 -8.41
CA ALA A 133 -15.42 19.04 -7.88
C ALA A 133 -14.34 19.19 -8.94
N SER A 134 -13.14 19.48 -8.50
CA SER A 134 -11.96 19.45 -9.35
C SER A 134 -11.37 18.05 -9.30
N ILE A 135 -11.23 17.39 -10.45
CA ILE A 135 -10.74 16.01 -10.57
C ILE A 135 -9.58 15.97 -11.54
N ASP A 136 -8.47 15.38 -11.13
CA ASP A 136 -7.33 15.13 -12.00
C ASP A 136 -6.95 13.64 -11.94
N ILE A 137 -7.23 12.92 -13.03
CA ILE A 137 -6.91 11.50 -13.17
C ILE A 137 -6.05 11.33 -14.42
N ARG A 138 -4.85 10.79 -14.24
CA ARG A 138 -3.87 10.62 -15.33
C ARG A 138 -3.33 9.19 -15.39
N PRO A 139 -3.05 8.66 -16.57
CA PRO A 139 -2.48 7.33 -16.75
C PRO A 139 -0.97 7.34 -16.48
N TRP A 140 -0.56 7.79 -15.29
CA TRP A 140 0.81 7.84 -14.82
C TRP A 140 1.07 6.72 -13.80
N GLY A 141 2.31 6.51 -13.42
CA GLY A 141 2.67 5.38 -12.58
C GLY A 141 2.30 5.53 -11.11
N SER A 142 1.98 6.77 -10.64
CA SER A 142 1.56 7.04 -9.27
C SER A 142 0.81 8.37 -9.13
N ALA A 143 -0.02 8.52 -8.12
CA ALA A 143 -0.65 9.79 -7.75
C ALA A 143 0.40 10.81 -7.26
N ALA A 144 1.48 10.35 -6.62
CA ALA A 144 2.60 11.19 -6.22
C ALA A 144 3.27 11.88 -7.41
N THR A 145 3.35 11.24 -8.58
CA THR A 145 3.85 11.86 -9.82
C THR A 145 2.96 13.03 -10.26
N ILE A 146 1.64 12.87 -10.18
CA ILE A 146 0.68 13.91 -10.52
C ILE A 146 0.83 15.11 -9.58
N LEU A 147 0.97 14.85 -8.29
CA LEU A 147 1.16 15.91 -7.28
C LEU A 147 2.52 16.61 -7.42
N ALA A 148 3.58 15.90 -7.81
CA ALA A 148 4.86 16.54 -8.14
C ALA A 148 4.73 17.48 -9.34
N ASN A 149 3.95 17.11 -10.36
CA ASN A 149 3.62 17.99 -11.47
C ASN A 149 2.76 19.19 -11.01
N HIS A 150 1.79 19.00 -10.11
CA HIS A 150 1.02 20.13 -9.56
C HIS A 150 1.94 21.13 -8.85
N ALA A 151 2.86 20.67 -8.01
CA ALA A 151 3.83 21.56 -7.35
C ALA A 151 4.63 22.36 -8.36
N GLU A 152 5.16 21.72 -9.40
CA GLU A 152 5.93 22.40 -10.46
C GLU A 152 5.06 23.41 -11.23
N THR A 153 3.87 23.01 -11.66
CA THR A 153 2.96 23.85 -12.45
C THR A 153 2.51 25.09 -11.69
N HIS A 154 2.33 24.96 -10.38
CA HIS A 154 1.94 26.09 -9.51
C HIS A 154 3.13 26.88 -8.95
N GLY A 155 4.37 26.55 -9.35
CA GLY A 155 5.57 27.22 -8.84
C GLY A 155 5.83 26.99 -7.35
N ILE A 156 5.29 25.89 -6.78
CA ILE A 156 5.45 25.55 -5.37
C ILE A 156 6.73 24.73 -5.19
N THR A 157 7.67 25.27 -4.43
CA THR A 157 8.90 24.55 -4.10
C THR A 157 8.64 23.61 -2.94
N LEU A 158 8.80 22.30 -3.18
CA LEU A 158 8.72 21.29 -2.12
C LEU A 158 10.00 21.33 -1.27
N PRO A 159 9.92 21.36 0.08
CA PRO A 159 11.09 21.22 0.93
C PRO A 159 11.64 19.79 0.84
N ALA A 160 12.93 19.63 1.19
CA ALA A 160 13.65 18.36 0.99
C ALA A 160 12.95 17.12 1.58
N ASN A 161 12.33 17.24 2.74
CA ASN A 161 11.60 16.15 3.37
C ASN A 161 10.31 15.79 2.60
N ILE A 162 9.54 16.76 2.11
CA ILE A 162 8.33 16.51 1.32
C ILE A 162 8.71 15.96 -0.06
N ALA A 163 9.74 16.52 -0.70
CA ALA A 163 10.26 16.00 -1.98
C ALA A 163 10.73 14.54 -1.84
N CYS A 164 11.44 14.20 -0.75
CA CYS A 164 11.84 12.82 -0.42
C CYS A 164 10.62 11.91 -0.23
N THR A 165 9.61 12.38 0.51
CA THR A 165 8.39 11.62 0.79
C THR A 165 7.61 11.35 -0.50
N THR A 166 7.40 12.38 -1.32
CA THR A 166 6.73 12.26 -2.63
C THR A 166 7.47 11.32 -3.58
N LEU A 167 8.81 11.38 -3.60
CA LEU A 167 9.64 10.43 -4.33
C LEU A 167 9.40 8.99 -3.87
N GLY A 168 9.21 8.77 -2.58
CA GLY A 168 8.86 7.45 -2.04
C GLY A 168 7.59 6.86 -2.64
N GLY A 169 6.52 7.65 -2.83
CA GLY A 169 5.30 7.21 -3.51
C GLY A 169 5.57 6.79 -4.95
N ILE A 170 6.29 7.61 -5.71
CA ILE A 170 6.66 7.28 -7.09
C ILE A 170 7.42 5.96 -7.18
N LEU A 171 8.43 5.76 -6.33
CA LEU A 171 9.25 4.55 -6.36
C LEU A 171 8.50 3.30 -5.91
N SER A 172 7.55 3.44 -4.98
CA SER A 172 6.70 2.33 -4.53
C SER A 172 5.84 1.79 -5.67
N ASP A 173 5.00 2.62 -6.26
CA ASP A 173 4.03 2.22 -7.28
C ASP A 173 4.66 1.81 -8.61
N THR A 174 5.77 2.46 -8.96
CA THR A 174 6.55 2.06 -10.13
C THR A 174 7.45 0.85 -9.88
N MET A 175 7.48 0.30 -8.66
CA MET A 175 8.40 -0.78 -8.27
C MET A 175 9.87 -0.44 -8.64
N VAL A 176 10.29 0.78 -8.32
CA VAL A 176 11.59 1.32 -8.73
C VAL A 176 11.76 1.24 -10.27
N PHE A 177 10.74 1.74 -10.97
CA PHE A 177 10.62 1.80 -12.44
C PHE A 177 10.57 0.43 -13.17
N ARG A 178 10.26 -0.65 -12.43
CA ARG A 178 10.10 -2.01 -13.00
C ARG A 178 8.64 -2.36 -13.31
N SER A 179 7.69 -1.57 -12.82
CA SER A 179 6.27 -1.75 -13.10
C SER A 179 5.96 -1.43 -14.58
N PRO A 180 5.08 -2.21 -15.23
CA PRO A 180 4.62 -1.90 -16.57
C PRO A 180 3.80 -0.60 -16.66
N THR A 181 3.33 -0.07 -15.53
CA THR A 181 2.61 1.21 -15.42
C THR A 181 3.56 2.42 -15.40
N THR A 182 4.87 2.20 -15.27
CA THR A 182 5.87 3.27 -15.23
C THR A 182 5.87 4.09 -16.50
N THR A 183 5.82 5.41 -16.37
CA THR A 183 5.89 6.36 -17.49
C THR A 183 7.18 7.20 -17.43
N GLU A 184 7.47 7.93 -18.50
CA GLU A 184 8.58 8.90 -18.53
C GLU A 184 8.35 10.08 -17.57
N TYR A 185 7.09 10.39 -17.24
CA TYR A 185 6.77 11.38 -16.21
C TYR A 185 7.25 10.95 -14.84
N ASP A 186 7.04 9.68 -14.48
CA ASP A 186 7.49 9.13 -13.20
C ASP A 186 9.02 9.22 -13.06
N ARG A 187 9.75 8.85 -14.10
CA ARG A 187 11.22 8.96 -14.12
C ARG A 187 11.68 10.40 -13.97
N SER A 188 11.12 11.30 -14.78
CA SER A 188 11.48 12.71 -14.77
C SER A 188 11.22 13.36 -13.41
N TYR A 189 10.04 13.15 -12.83
CA TYR A 189 9.71 13.73 -11.52
C TYR A 189 10.52 13.09 -10.40
N ALA A 190 10.77 11.79 -10.43
CA ALA A 190 11.63 11.13 -9.46
C ALA A 190 13.05 11.71 -9.45
N GLU A 191 13.64 11.97 -10.62
CA GLU A 191 14.98 12.62 -10.72
C GLU A 191 14.98 14.05 -10.17
N LYS A 192 13.94 14.84 -10.48
CA LYS A 192 13.79 16.21 -9.96
C LYS A 192 13.67 16.20 -8.43
N LEU A 193 12.80 15.34 -7.91
CA LEU A 193 12.56 15.21 -6.46
C LEU A 193 13.81 14.70 -5.74
N ALA A 194 14.55 13.74 -6.31
CA ALA A 194 15.79 13.23 -5.74
C ALA A 194 16.84 14.34 -5.57
N LYS A 195 16.98 15.25 -6.55
CA LYS A 195 17.88 16.41 -6.45
C LYS A 195 17.48 17.31 -5.29
N VAL A 196 16.19 17.63 -5.14
CA VAL A 196 15.68 18.47 -4.05
C VAL A 196 15.88 17.77 -2.70
N ALA A 197 15.63 16.48 -2.63
CA ALA A 197 15.77 15.65 -1.42
C ALA A 197 17.23 15.33 -1.06
N GLY A 198 18.19 15.57 -1.97
CA GLY A 198 19.61 15.22 -1.78
C GLY A 198 19.87 13.71 -1.86
N ILE A 199 18.99 12.94 -2.51
CA ILE A 199 19.14 11.49 -2.71
C ILE A 199 20.01 11.28 -3.94
N LYS A 200 21.20 10.69 -3.74
CA LYS A 200 22.20 10.49 -4.80
C LYS A 200 21.96 9.22 -5.61
N ASP A 201 21.37 8.20 -5.00
CA ASP A 201 21.13 6.89 -5.62
C ASP A 201 19.67 6.49 -5.40
N LEU A 202 18.87 6.69 -6.45
CA LEU A 202 17.45 6.36 -6.50
C LEU A 202 17.21 4.85 -6.35
N ASN A 203 18.06 4.04 -6.98
CA ASN A 203 17.90 2.59 -6.94
C ASN A 203 18.19 2.07 -5.53
N ALA A 204 19.27 2.51 -4.89
CA ALA A 204 19.58 2.11 -3.53
C ALA A 204 18.50 2.54 -2.53
N PHE A 205 17.90 3.72 -2.69
CA PHE A 205 16.79 4.16 -1.86
C PHE A 205 15.55 3.29 -2.10
N GLY A 206 15.19 3.04 -3.36
CA GLY A 206 14.05 2.20 -3.74
C GLY A 206 14.20 0.75 -3.30
N GLU A 207 15.40 0.14 -3.43
CA GLU A 207 15.63 -1.22 -2.94
C GLU A 207 15.41 -1.32 -1.42
N ARG A 208 15.88 -0.33 -0.65
CA ARG A 208 15.62 -0.30 0.81
C ARG A 208 14.13 -0.14 1.15
N MET A 209 13.35 0.55 0.30
CA MET A 209 11.90 0.63 0.44
C MET A 209 11.26 -0.74 0.24
N LEU A 210 11.64 -1.45 -0.82
CA LEU A 210 11.14 -2.81 -1.11
C LEU A 210 11.57 -3.82 -0.03
N GLU A 211 12.77 -3.67 0.53
CA GLU A 211 13.20 -4.44 1.70
C GLU A 211 12.29 -4.18 2.91
N ALA A 212 11.98 -2.91 3.19
CA ALA A 212 11.06 -2.56 4.27
C ALA A 212 9.63 -3.07 4.03
N LYS A 213 9.15 -3.05 2.78
CA LYS A 213 7.84 -3.62 2.39
C LYS A 213 7.76 -5.11 2.68
N SER A 214 8.86 -5.81 2.49
CA SER A 214 8.98 -7.25 2.71
C SER A 214 9.31 -7.60 4.17
N ASP A 215 9.46 -6.62 5.05
CA ASP A 215 9.79 -6.85 6.46
C ASP A 215 8.58 -7.37 7.23
N LEU A 216 8.55 -8.68 7.43
CA LEU A 216 7.56 -9.39 8.22
C LEU A 216 8.03 -9.68 9.65
N SER A 217 9.11 -9.06 10.12
CA SER A 217 9.70 -9.32 11.45
C SER A 217 8.74 -9.04 12.61
N HIS A 218 7.82 -8.08 12.41
CA HIS A 218 6.84 -7.67 13.41
C HIS A 218 5.50 -8.42 13.30
N VAL A 219 5.31 -9.24 12.27
CA VAL A 219 4.08 -10.01 12.05
C VAL A 219 4.22 -11.36 12.75
N SER A 220 3.19 -11.82 13.44
CA SER A 220 3.25 -13.13 14.10
C SER A 220 3.42 -14.27 13.08
N ALA A 221 4.06 -15.36 13.49
CA ALA A 221 4.21 -16.52 12.60
C ALA A 221 2.86 -17.13 12.20
N ALA A 222 1.83 -17.02 13.05
CA ALA A 222 0.46 -17.47 12.74
C ALA A 222 -0.18 -16.62 11.63
N ASP A 223 -0.05 -15.30 11.72
CA ASP A 223 -0.57 -14.39 10.70
C ASP A 223 0.18 -14.54 9.38
N ILE A 224 1.51 -14.70 9.41
CA ILE A 224 2.31 -14.95 8.21
C ILE A 224 1.92 -16.28 7.54
N LEU A 225 1.68 -17.34 8.31
CA LEU A 225 1.24 -18.64 7.81
C LEU A 225 -0.06 -18.53 6.99
N THR A 226 -0.95 -17.62 7.39
CA THR A 226 -2.28 -17.45 6.80
C THR A 226 -2.40 -16.28 5.81
N LEU A 227 -1.37 -15.47 5.62
CA LEU A 227 -1.34 -14.32 4.71
C LEU A 227 -1.74 -14.69 3.27
N ASP A 228 -1.09 -15.69 2.70
CA ASP A 228 -1.47 -16.31 1.43
C ASP A 228 -1.60 -17.82 1.61
N TYR A 229 -2.75 -18.23 2.15
CA TYR A 229 -3.06 -19.59 2.51
C TYR A 229 -4.22 -20.16 1.68
N LYS A 230 -4.13 -21.43 1.30
CA LYS A 230 -5.25 -22.14 0.66
C LYS A 230 -5.39 -23.56 1.16
N ASN A 231 -6.66 -24.00 1.28
CA ASN A 231 -7.04 -25.38 1.50
C ASN A 231 -7.29 -26.09 0.17
N PHE A 232 -6.87 -27.35 0.12
CA PHE A 232 -7.07 -28.25 -1.01
C PHE A 232 -7.63 -29.61 -0.51
N ALA A 233 -8.36 -30.28 -1.40
CA ALA A 233 -8.72 -31.69 -1.22
C ALA A 233 -7.97 -32.53 -2.25
N TYR A 234 -6.93 -33.24 -1.80
CA TYR A 234 -6.10 -34.08 -2.63
C TYR A 234 -6.21 -35.54 -2.18
N GLY A 235 -6.66 -36.45 -3.06
CA GLY A 235 -6.81 -37.85 -2.73
C GLY A 235 -7.71 -38.12 -1.46
N GLY A 236 -8.71 -37.31 -1.25
CA GLY A 236 -9.59 -37.40 -0.05
C GLY A 236 -8.97 -36.81 1.23
N LYS A 237 -7.77 -36.25 1.16
CA LYS A 237 -7.07 -35.60 2.28
C LYS A 237 -7.25 -34.09 2.27
N LYS A 238 -7.39 -33.50 3.46
CA LYS A 238 -7.40 -32.04 3.64
C LYS A 238 -5.97 -31.53 3.74
N VAL A 239 -5.53 -30.76 2.74
CA VAL A 239 -4.16 -30.25 2.63
C VAL A 239 -4.17 -28.73 2.69
N GLY A 240 -3.44 -28.16 3.64
CA GLY A 240 -3.19 -26.72 3.72
C GLY A 240 -1.83 -26.36 3.12
N ILE A 241 -1.78 -25.27 2.36
CA ILE A 241 -0.52 -24.72 1.82
C ILE A 241 -0.51 -23.20 2.02
N GLY A 242 0.34 -22.73 2.94
CA GLY A 242 0.62 -21.32 3.16
C GLY A 242 1.89 -20.88 2.43
N VAL A 243 1.92 -19.61 2.01
CA VAL A 243 3.09 -19.02 1.34
C VAL A 243 3.32 -17.61 1.87
N ALA A 244 4.57 -17.26 2.13
CA ALA A 244 5.04 -15.91 2.34
C ALA A 244 6.08 -15.55 1.28
N GLU A 245 5.80 -14.52 0.48
CA GLU A 245 6.73 -13.99 -0.51
C GLU A 245 7.51 -12.82 0.11
N THR A 246 8.84 -12.83 -0.04
CA THR A 246 9.70 -11.79 0.53
C THR A 246 11.02 -11.68 -0.25
N ILE A 247 11.68 -10.53 -0.17
CA ILE A 247 13.06 -10.34 -0.63
C ILE A 247 14.08 -10.49 0.51
N THR A 248 13.60 -10.67 1.74
CA THR A 248 14.40 -10.83 2.98
C THR A 248 14.12 -12.19 3.62
N ALA A 249 14.17 -13.26 2.84
CA ALA A 249 13.78 -14.61 3.27
C ALA A 249 14.48 -15.07 4.56
N GLN A 250 15.75 -14.72 4.77
CA GLN A 250 16.51 -15.12 5.95
C GLN A 250 15.85 -14.72 7.26
N GLN A 251 15.20 -13.53 7.32
CA GLN A 251 14.48 -13.08 8.52
C GLN A 251 13.34 -14.04 8.92
N LEU A 252 12.66 -14.63 7.95
CA LEU A 252 11.63 -15.62 8.22
C LEU A 252 12.21 -17.00 8.51
N LEU A 253 13.28 -17.38 7.82
CA LEU A 253 13.94 -18.67 8.03
C LEU A 253 14.51 -18.80 9.45
N ASP A 254 15.02 -17.72 10.03
CA ASP A 254 15.54 -17.68 11.39
C ASP A 254 14.42 -17.88 12.45
N ARG A 255 13.16 -17.64 12.09
CA ARG A 255 11.98 -17.82 12.93
C ARG A 255 11.33 -19.21 12.84
N LYS A 256 12.04 -20.20 12.30
CA LYS A 256 11.55 -21.57 12.13
C LYS A 256 10.83 -22.16 13.35
N PRO A 257 11.33 -22.05 14.59
CA PRO A 257 10.63 -22.58 15.77
C PRO A 257 9.23 -21.98 15.95
N GLU A 258 9.05 -20.69 15.65
CA GLU A 258 7.77 -20.01 15.74
C GLU A 258 6.79 -20.53 14.67
N PHE A 259 7.27 -20.72 13.42
CA PHE A 259 6.45 -21.31 12.35
C PHE A 259 6.05 -22.75 12.66
N ILE A 260 6.93 -23.57 13.20
CA ILE A 260 6.60 -24.93 13.61
C ILE A 260 5.49 -24.94 14.68
N ALA A 261 5.57 -24.05 15.65
CA ALA A 261 4.54 -23.93 16.69
C ALA A 261 3.20 -23.47 16.09
N ALA A 262 3.21 -22.44 15.27
CA ALA A 262 2.02 -21.92 14.59
C ALA A 262 1.38 -22.97 13.66
N MET A 263 2.17 -23.67 12.86
CA MET A 263 1.68 -24.75 11.98
C MET A 263 1.05 -25.89 12.75
N LYS A 264 1.62 -26.32 13.87
CA LYS A 264 1.04 -27.38 14.73
C LYS A 264 -0.31 -26.96 15.29
N ALA A 265 -0.42 -25.74 15.78
CA ALA A 265 -1.66 -25.19 16.30
C ALA A 265 -2.73 -25.11 15.19
N TYR A 266 -2.38 -24.53 14.06
CA TYR A 266 -3.28 -24.33 12.93
C TYR A 266 -3.74 -25.65 12.29
N LYS A 267 -2.83 -26.62 12.09
CA LYS A 267 -3.17 -27.96 11.57
C LYS A 267 -4.24 -28.66 12.41
N LYS A 268 -4.10 -28.56 13.74
CA LYS A 268 -5.06 -29.12 14.70
C LYS A 268 -6.41 -28.40 14.64
N GLU A 269 -6.38 -27.06 14.68
CA GLU A 269 -7.60 -26.23 14.67
C GLU A 269 -8.41 -26.39 13.38
N ALA A 270 -7.73 -26.37 12.22
CA ALA A 270 -8.35 -26.49 10.92
C ALA A 270 -8.68 -27.95 10.51
N GLY A 271 -8.30 -28.94 11.34
CA GLY A 271 -8.54 -30.36 11.09
C GLY A 271 -7.90 -30.85 9.79
N LEU A 272 -6.65 -30.46 9.53
CA LEU A 272 -5.90 -30.81 8.33
C LEU A 272 -5.17 -32.15 8.47
N ASP A 273 -5.19 -32.96 7.41
CA ASP A 273 -4.35 -34.15 7.31
C ASP A 273 -2.88 -33.75 7.09
N HIS A 274 -2.64 -32.75 6.23
CA HIS A 274 -1.32 -32.27 5.85
C HIS A 274 -1.25 -30.74 5.85
N LEU A 275 -0.10 -30.18 6.25
CA LEU A 275 0.14 -28.73 6.22
C LEU A 275 1.58 -28.45 5.78
N PHE A 276 1.69 -27.58 4.77
CA PHE A 276 2.96 -27.08 4.26
C PHE A 276 2.99 -25.56 4.31
N PHE A 277 4.17 -25.01 4.56
CA PHE A 277 4.42 -23.58 4.50
C PHE A 277 5.67 -23.33 3.69
N SER A 278 5.64 -22.33 2.81
CA SER A 278 6.79 -21.95 2.01
C SER A 278 7.14 -20.47 2.18
N VAL A 279 8.40 -20.21 2.43
CA VAL A 279 9.00 -18.89 2.27
C VAL A 279 9.59 -18.79 0.88
N ILE A 280 9.03 -17.93 0.03
CA ILE A 280 9.53 -17.70 -1.34
C ILE A 280 10.45 -16.49 -1.31
N ASP A 281 11.72 -16.72 -1.60
CA ASP A 281 12.70 -15.68 -1.86
C ASP A 281 12.55 -15.19 -3.31
N THR A 282 11.88 -14.05 -3.48
CA THR A 282 11.62 -13.50 -4.81
C THR A 282 12.87 -12.88 -5.43
N LYS A 283 13.87 -12.50 -4.64
CA LYS A 283 15.16 -11.98 -5.09
C LYS A 283 16.03 -13.07 -5.67
N ASN A 284 16.16 -14.20 -4.97
CA ASN A 284 17.01 -15.32 -5.37
C ASN A 284 16.23 -16.40 -6.14
N LYS A 285 14.92 -16.24 -6.32
CA LYS A 285 14.04 -17.11 -7.12
C LYS A 285 14.02 -18.56 -6.65
N HIS A 286 13.91 -18.80 -5.35
CA HIS A 286 13.73 -20.11 -4.77
C HIS A 286 12.69 -20.10 -3.64
N ALA A 287 12.17 -21.25 -3.28
CA ALA A 287 11.31 -21.43 -2.12
C ALA A 287 11.97 -22.29 -1.06
N ASN A 288 11.67 -22.01 0.20
CA ASN A 288 12.03 -22.83 1.35
C ASN A 288 10.76 -23.44 1.91
N LEU A 289 10.56 -24.75 1.68
CA LEU A 289 9.38 -25.48 2.10
C LEU A 289 9.57 -26.05 3.50
N LEU A 290 8.60 -25.84 4.38
CA LEU A 290 8.52 -26.30 5.77
C LEU A 290 7.37 -27.29 5.95
N TRP A 291 7.59 -28.31 6.80
CA TRP A 291 6.60 -29.28 7.26
C TRP A 291 6.79 -29.53 8.77
N ILE A 292 5.83 -30.22 9.41
CA ILE A 292 5.82 -30.38 10.87
C ILE A 292 5.87 -31.81 11.38
N ASP A 293 5.63 -32.81 10.52
CA ASP A 293 5.64 -34.20 10.92
C ASP A 293 6.18 -35.13 9.82
N ASN A 294 6.40 -36.40 10.17
CA ASN A 294 6.95 -37.41 9.27
C ASN A 294 6.05 -37.74 8.05
N ALA A 295 4.73 -37.57 8.20
CA ALA A 295 3.80 -37.80 7.08
C ALA A 295 3.95 -36.69 6.04
N ASP A 296 3.99 -35.44 6.48
CA ASP A 296 4.23 -34.28 5.63
C ASP A 296 5.63 -34.34 4.98
N GLN A 297 6.66 -34.80 5.74
CA GLN A 297 8.02 -34.99 5.22
C GLN A 297 8.06 -35.99 4.06
N LYS A 298 7.38 -37.11 4.18
CA LYS A 298 7.32 -38.13 3.11
C LYS A 298 6.71 -37.57 1.83
N ILE A 299 5.67 -36.72 1.96
CA ILE A 299 5.03 -36.07 0.84
C ILE A 299 5.99 -35.02 0.23
N ALA A 300 6.61 -34.19 1.04
CA ALA A 300 7.58 -33.19 0.55
C ALA A 300 8.74 -33.83 -0.23
N ASN A 301 9.30 -34.92 0.28
CA ASN A 301 10.38 -35.66 -0.38
C ASN A 301 9.92 -36.38 -1.66
N ALA A 302 8.65 -36.79 -1.75
CA ALA A 302 8.10 -37.38 -2.97
C ALA A 302 7.75 -36.32 -4.02
N ALA A 303 7.26 -35.14 -3.55
CA ALA A 303 6.90 -34.04 -4.43
C ALA A 303 8.12 -33.36 -5.06
N PHE A 304 9.18 -33.22 -4.29
CA PHE A 304 10.37 -32.47 -4.69
C PHE A 304 11.60 -33.36 -4.48
N LYS A 305 12.29 -33.70 -5.55
CA LYS A 305 13.53 -34.47 -5.52
C LYS A 305 14.62 -33.66 -4.80
N GLY A 306 14.64 -33.69 -3.49
CA GLY A 306 15.57 -32.96 -2.64
C GLY A 306 15.90 -33.72 -1.37
N LYS A 307 17.09 -33.51 -0.82
CA LYS A 307 17.40 -33.95 0.55
C LYS A 307 16.90 -32.90 1.49
N ALA A 308 15.87 -33.24 2.25
CA ALA A 308 15.41 -32.39 3.35
C ALA A 308 16.46 -32.38 4.45
N SER A 309 17.03 -31.24 4.70
CA SER A 309 17.91 -30.98 5.83
C SER A 309 17.13 -30.11 6.82
N GLU A 310 17.11 -30.52 8.09
CA GLU A 310 16.59 -29.71 9.20
C GLU A 310 15.19 -29.08 9.05
N GLN A 311 14.23 -29.80 8.45
CA GLN A 311 12.83 -29.34 8.25
C GLN A 311 12.61 -28.15 7.27
N TRP A 312 13.64 -27.68 6.60
CA TRP A 312 13.50 -26.83 5.42
C TRP A 312 13.98 -27.59 4.20
N LEU A 313 13.25 -27.46 3.10
CA LEU A 313 13.68 -27.98 1.79
C LEU A 313 13.80 -26.80 0.83
N VAL A 314 15.02 -26.54 0.38
CA VAL A 314 15.30 -25.51 -0.62
C VAL A 314 14.89 -26.01 -2.01
N LEU A 315 14.06 -25.25 -2.68
CA LEU A 315 13.48 -25.56 -3.98
C LEU A 315 13.91 -24.50 -5.00
N GLU A 316 15.02 -24.76 -5.66
CA GLU A 316 15.58 -23.85 -6.67
C GLU A 316 14.60 -23.64 -7.84
N GLY A 317 14.42 -22.39 -8.27
CA GLY A 317 13.53 -22.02 -9.37
C GLY A 317 12.03 -22.15 -9.05
N VAL A 318 11.66 -22.47 -7.82
CA VAL A 318 10.27 -22.56 -7.37
C VAL A 318 9.85 -21.23 -6.76
N THR A 319 8.87 -20.58 -7.37
CA THR A 319 8.38 -19.25 -6.96
C THR A 319 6.86 -19.12 -6.96
N SER A 320 6.13 -20.22 -7.18
CA SER A 320 4.68 -20.16 -7.31
C SER A 320 3.98 -21.34 -6.64
N ARG A 321 3.13 -21.03 -5.64
CA ARG A 321 2.24 -22.04 -5.07
C ARG A 321 1.33 -22.66 -6.13
N LYS A 322 0.65 -21.82 -6.94
CA LYS A 322 -0.35 -22.26 -7.93
C LYS A 322 0.23 -23.13 -9.02
N ARG A 323 1.41 -22.79 -9.53
CA ARG A 323 1.99 -23.44 -10.72
C ARG A 323 2.96 -24.57 -10.38
N GLN A 324 3.58 -24.55 -9.20
CA GLN A 324 4.69 -25.44 -8.86
C GLN A 324 4.44 -26.21 -7.55
N ILE A 325 4.24 -25.52 -6.41
CA ILE A 325 4.18 -26.19 -5.10
C ILE A 325 2.90 -27.04 -4.98
N GLY A 326 1.73 -26.45 -5.23
CA GLY A 326 0.44 -27.14 -5.10
C GLY A 326 0.34 -28.38 -5.99
N PRO A 327 0.59 -28.30 -7.31
CA PRO A 327 0.56 -29.46 -8.20
C PRO A 327 1.54 -30.57 -7.83
N ALA A 328 2.75 -30.22 -7.36
CA ALA A 328 3.73 -31.23 -6.93
C ALA A 328 3.28 -31.99 -5.67
N ILE A 329 2.74 -31.24 -4.66
CA ILE A 329 2.18 -31.83 -3.44
C ILE A 329 0.96 -32.69 -3.78
N GLN A 330 0.04 -32.20 -4.63
CA GLN A 330 -1.12 -32.95 -5.09
C GLN A 330 -0.71 -34.31 -5.65
N LYS A 331 0.20 -34.33 -6.62
CA LYS A 331 0.70 -35.56 -7.24
C LYS A 331 1.30 -36.54 -6.22
N ALA A 332 2.03 -36.02 -5.22
CA ALA A 332 2.64 -36.86 -4.19
C ALA A 332 1.63 -37.43 -3.18
N VAL A 333 0.55 -36.69 -2.87
CA VAL A 333 -0.55 -37.16 -2.00
C VAL A 333 -1.39 -38.22 -2.71
N GLU A 334 -1.69 -38.04 -3.99
CA GLU A 334 -2.56 -38.93 -4.79
C GLU A 334 -1.82 -40.19 -5.28
N ALA A 335 -0.48 -40.21 -5.24
CA ALA A 335 0.32 -41.37 -5.62
C ALA A 335 0.38 -42.49 -4.55
N LYS A 336 -0.25 -42.29 -3.39
CA LYS A 336 -0.37 -43.25 -2.29
C LYS A 336 -1.72 -43.94 -2.33
#